data_c4e3848980d55fdaa12cc0e423a3b775
#
_entry.id   c4e3848980d55fdaa12cc0e423a3b775
#
_cell.length_a   1.000
_cell.length_b   1.000
_cell.length_c   1.000
_cell.angle_alpha   90.00
_cell.angle_beta   90.00
_cell.angle_gamma   90.00
#
_symmetry.space_group_name_H-M   'P 1'
#
loop_
_entity.id
_entity.type
_entity.pdbx_description
1 polymer ?
#
loop_
_entity_poly.entity_id
_entity_poly.type
_entity_poly.pdbx_seq_one_letter_code
_entity_poly.pdbx_strand_id
1 'polypeptide(L)'
;MAVLGSLTYGIIEGPGRGWGSPEILALFGVTVVGVVGILWYEPRRSEPLIELRFFRSVPFSGATVIAVSAFAGFSGFLFLNTLYLQDVRGLSALDAGLTTLPMAAMTVVLSPVSGWIVGRFGARPSLLLSGTALTVSALMLTGLTDTTSYNWLIASYVIFGTGFGLVNPPITNTAITGMPPAQAGVAAAIASTSRQVGSSLGIAVIGVAATSGIRGSLAHGLAHASHAGWWIITGCSVVVLVLGIVTTSPWALRTADAANGVDAPDPASRQIAATT
;
A
#
# COMPACT_ATOMS: atom_id res chain seq x y z
N MET A 1 -11.81 -14.06 3.48
CA MET A 1 -11.08 -14.80 2.43
C MET A 1 -11.89 -14.90 1.13
N ALA A 2 -13.15 -15.37 1.15
CA ALA A 2 -13.96 -15.47 -0.08
C ALA A 2 -14.09 -14.15 -0.86
N VAL A 3 -14.33 -13.03 -0.17
CA VAL A 3 -14.44 -11.68 -0.77
C VAL A 3 -13.18 -11.27 -1.53
N LEU A 4 -12.00 -11.46 -0.92
CA LEU A 4 -10.73 -11.14 -1.58
C LEU A 4 -10.42 -12.10 -2.73
N GLY A 5 -10.66 -13.39 -2.53
CA GLY A 5 -10.44 -14.39 -3.56
C GLY A 5 -11.32 -14.16 -4.79
N SER A 6 -12.61 -13.90 -4.60
CA SER A 6 -13.52 -13.61 -5.73
C SER A 6 -13.17 -12.31 -6.44
N LEU A 7 -12.80 -11.25 -5.70
CA LEU A 7 -12.36 -9.99 -6.28
C LEU A 7 -11.10 -10.16 -7.13
N THR A 8 -10.06 -10.77 -6.53
CA THR A 8 -8.76 -10.95 -7.19
C THR A 8 -8.87 -11.84 -8.42
N TYR A 9 -9.59 -12.96 -8.30
CA TYR A 9 -9.81 -13.89 -9.41
C TYR A 9 -10.62 -13.24 -10.55
N GLY A 10 -11.68 -12.48 -10.20
CA GLY A 10 -12.47 -11.72 -11.17
C GLY A 10 -11.64 -10.68 -11.93
N ILE A 11 -10.70 -10.00 -11.26
CA ILE A 11 -9.78 -9.04 -11.91
C ILE A 11 -8.82 -9.77 -12.86
N ILE A 12 -8.23 -10.88 -12.45
CA ILE A 12 -7.24 -11.61 -13.25
C ILE A 12 -7.86 -12.24 -14.50
N GLU A 13 -9.03 -12.86 -14.37
CA GLU A 13 -9.70 -13.58 -15.47
C GLU A 13 -10.55 -12.65 -16.36
N GLY A 14 -10.87 -11.44 -15.89
CA GLY A 14 -11.73 -10.50 -16.60
C GLY A 14 -11.33 -10.22 -18.04
N PRO A 15 -10.05 -9.93 -18.37
CA PRO A 15 -9.60 -9.70 -19.73
C PRO A 15 -9.73 -10.94 -20.65
N GLY A 16 -9.46 -12.12 -20.12
CA GLY A 16 -9.50 -13.37 -20.90
C GLY A 16 -10.90 -13.88 -21.17
N ARG A 17 -11.80 -13.79 -20.18
CA ARG A 17 -13.17 -14.29 -20.26
C ARG A 17 -14.20 -13.23 -20.65
N GLY A 18 -13.78 -11.95 -20.66
CA GLY A 18 -14.66 -10.80 -20.88
C GLY A 18 -15.32 -10.31 -19.59
N TRP A 19 -15.22 -9.01 -19.32
CA TRP A 19 -15.74 -8.36 -18.11
C TRP A 19 -17.25 -8.52 -17.90
N GLY A 20 -18.00 -8.75 -18.98
CA GLY A 20 -19.45 -8.97 -18.96
C GLY A 20 -19.86 -10.44 -18.87
N SER A 21 -18.93 -11.40 -18.74
CA SER A 21 -19.27 -12.82 -18.65
C SER A 21 -20.02 -13.12 -17.36
N PRO A 22 -20.99 -14.06 -17.35
CA PRO A 22 -21.77 -14.41 -16.17
C PRO A 22 -20.89 -14.85 -14.99
N GLU A 23 -19.79 -15.50 -15.27
CA GLU A 23 -18.82 -15.95 -14.24
C GLU A 23 -18.13 -14.78 -13.56
N ILE A 24 -17.64 -13.79 -14.32
CA ILE A 24 -16.97 -12.59 -13.78
C ILE A 24 -17.96 -11.73 -13.02
N LEU A 25 -19.18 -11.55 -13.54
CA LEU A 25 -20.25 -10.83 -12.85
C LEU A 25 -20.67 -11.53 -11.54
N ALA A 26 -20.72 -12.87 -11.53
CA ALA A 26 -20.99 -13.64 -10.32
C ALA A 26 -19.87 -13.45 -9.26
N LEU A 27 -18.61 -13.43 -9.64
CA LEU A 27 -17.48 -13.19 -8.74
C LEU A 27 -17.53 -11.79 -8.12
N PHE A 28 -17.80 -10.77 -8.93
CA PHE A 28 -18.01 -9.41 -8.42
C PHE A 28 -19.29 -9.32 -7.55
N GLY A 29 -20.34 -10.05 -7.91
CA GLY A 29 -21.55 -10.18 -7.08
C GLY A 29 -21.25 -10.76 -5.70
N VAL A 30 -20.48 -11.85 -5.61
CA VAL A 30 -20.03 -12.45 -4.34
C VAL A 30 -19.19 -11.45 -3.55
N THR A 31 -18.32 -10.70 -4.21
CA THR A 31 -17.51 -9.66 -3.57
C THR A 31 -18.39 -8.58 -2.94
N VAL A 32 -19.31 -8.02 -3.72
CA VAL A 32 -20.22 -6.95 -3.26
C VAL A 32 -21.12 -7.45 -2.12
N VAL A 33 -21.76 -8.61 -2.28
CA VAL A 33 -22.62 -9.21 -1.25
C VAL A 33 -21.83 -9.49 0.02
N GLY A 34 -20.59 -9.98 -0.10
CA GLY A 34 -19.73 -10.23 1.05
C GLY A 34 -19.33 -8.94 1.79
N VAL A 35 -18.94 -7.89 1.06
CA VAL A 35 -18.62 -6.57 1.65
C VAL A 35 -19.85 -5.96 2.32
N VAL A 36 -21.00 -5.92 1.63
CA VAL A 36 -22.25 -5.39 2.17
C VAL A 36 -22.68 -6.20 3.38
N GLY A 37 -22.56 -7.54 3.32
CA GLY A 37 -22.87 -8.43 4.44
C GLY A 37 -22.04 -8.13 5.68
N ILE A 38 -20.72 -7.92 5.53
CA ILE A 38 -19.84 -7.55 6.64
C ILE A 38 -20.26 -6.17 7.20
N LEU A 39 -20.43 -5.16 6.36
CA LEU A 39 -20.81 -3.80 6.78
C LEU A 39 -22.18 -3.75 7.44
N TRP A 40 -23.09 -4.66 7.08
CA TRP A 40 -24.44 -4.75 7.67
C TRP A 40 -24.45 -5.56 8.96
N TYR A 41 -23.66 -6.63 9.04
CA TYR A 41 -23.64 -7.57 10.16
C TYR A 41 -22.80 -7.05 11.35
N GLU A 42 -21.60 -6.49 11.07
CA GLU A 42 -20.64 -6.09 12.10
C GLU A 42 -21.21 -5.07 13.12
N PRO A 43 -21.93 -3.99 12.70
CA PRO A 43 -22.49 -3.03 13.66
C PRO A 43 -23.62 -3.56 14.54
N ARG A 44 -24.16 -4.76 14.21
CA ARG A 44 -25.27 -5.37 14.95
C ARG A 44 -24.83 -6.36 16.02
N ARG A 45 -23.53 -6.66 16.08
CA ARG A 45 -22.99 -7.52 17.14
C ARG A 45 -22.84 -6.75 18.45
N SER A 46 -23.09 -7.43 19.57
CA SER A 46 -22.82 -6.90 20.91
C SER A 46 -21.34 -6.64 21.16
N GLU A 47 -20.47 -7.43 20.52
CA GLU A 47 -19.02 -7.28 20.55
C GLU A 47 -18.49 -7.31 19.09
N PRO A 48 -18.45 -6.16 18.40
CA PRO A 48 -17.93 -6.08 17.04
C PRO A 48 -16.41 -6.30 17.05
N LEU A 49 -15.92 -7.08 16.10
CA LEU A 49 -14.48 -7.28 15.90
C LEU A 49 -13.79 -5.99 15.46
N ILE A 50 -14.50 -5.16 14.70
CA ILE A 50 -14.02 -3.87 14.19
C ILE A 50 -15.13 -2.84 14.39
N GLU A 51 -14.90 -1.89 15.28
CA GLU A 51 -15.81 -0.76 15.41
C GLU A 51 -15.64 0.18 14.21
N LEU A 52 -16.65 0.23 13.34
CA LEU A 52 -16.62 1.06 12.13
C LEU A 52 -16.42 2.55 12.43
N ARG A 53 -16.70 3.00 13.66
CA ARG A 53 -16.44 4.38 14.08
C ARG A 53 -14.97 4.79 13.96
N PHE A 54 -14.01 3.84 14.09
CA PHE A 54 -12.58 4.14 13.99
C PHE A 54 -12.14 4.54 12.59
N PHE A 55 -12.90 4.14 11.56
CA PHE A 55 -12.66 4.65 10.20
C PHE A 55 -12.96 6.15 10.04
N ARG A 56 -13.58 6.80 11.04
CA ARG A 56 -13.70 8.26 11.10
C ARG A 56 -12.40 8.93 11.54
N SER A 57 -11.49 8.20 12.18
CA SER A 57 -10.13 8.67 12.47
C SER A 57 -9.32 8.74 11.18
N VAL A 58 -8.89 9.95 10.79
CA VAL A 58 -8.10 10.16 9.58
C VAL A 58 -6.75 9.45 9.65
N PRO A 59 -6.01 9.43 10.78
CA PRO A 59 -4.78 8.66 10.91
C PRO A 59 -5.00 7.16 10.66
N PHE A 60 -6.02 6.57 11.27
CA PHE A 60 -6.31 5.14 11.12
C PHE A 60 -6.70 4.77 9.68
N SER A 61 -7.69 5.47 9.11
CA SER A 61 -8.14 5.23 7.73
C SER A 61 -7.03 5.50 6.72
N GLY A 62 -6.28 6.57 6.91
CA GLY A 62 -5.14 6.88 6.05
C GLY A 62 -4.02 5.84 6.15
N ALA A 63 -3.68 5.36 7.34
CA ALA A 63 -2.71 4.27 7.51
C ALA A 63 -3.16 2.98 6.79
N THR A 64 -4.45 2.67 6.82
CA THR A 64 -5.05 1.54 6.10
C THR A 64 -4.86 1.69 4.58
N VAL A 65 -5.16 2.86 4.02
CA VAL A 65 -5.00 3.13 2.58
C VAL A 65 -3.52 3.18 2.20
N ILE A 66 -2.65 3.77 3.04
CA ILE A 66 -1.19 3.75 2.84
C ILE A 66 -0.69 2.30 2.78
N ALA A 67 -1.15 1.42 3.69
CA ALA A 67 -0.76 0.02 3.70
C ALA A 67 -1.17 -0.69 2.41
N VAL A 68 -2.43 -0.53 1.97
CA VAL A 68 -2.91 -1.10 0.70
C VAL A 68 -2.08 -0.59 -0.47
N SER A 69 -1.88 0.72 -0.59
CA SER A 69 -1.16 1.34 -1.72
C SER A 69 0.31 0.97 -1.77
N ALA A 70 1.01 1.01 -0.62
CA ALA A 70 2.43 0.68 -0.54
C ALA A 70 2.69 -0.79 -0.92
N PHE A 71 1.85 -1.70 -0.44
CA PHE A 71 2.00 -3.13 -0.73
C PHE A 71 1.47 -3.52 -2.11
N ALA A 72 0.48 -2.81 -2.65
CA ALA A 72 0.09 -2.95 -4.05
C ALA A 72 1.22 -2.52 -4.98
N GLY A 73 1.83 -1.35 -4.72
CA GLY A 73 2.99 -0.87 -5.46
C GLY A 73 4.19 -1.82 -5.37
N PHE A 74 4.48 -2.34 -4.18
CA PHE A 74 5.59 -3.28 -3.96
C PHE A 74 5.39 -4.61 -4.71
N SER A 75 4.21 -5.23 -4.57
CA SER A 75 3.93 -6.50 -5.22
C SER A 75 3.84 -6.37 -6.74
N GLY A 76 3.27 -5.25 -7.22
CA GLY A 76 3.27 -4.91 -8.64
C GLY A 76 4.67 -4.65 -9.18
N PHE A 77 5.52 -3.95 -8.40
CA PHE A 77 6.93 -3.74 -8.74
C PHE A 77 7.65 -5.10 -8.91
N LEU A 78 7.54 -6.00 -7.92
CA LEU A 78 8.17 -7.32 -8.02
C LEU A 78 7.68 -8.10 -9.23
N PHE A 79 6.39 -8.07 -9.51
CA PHE A 79 5.80 -8.75 -10.65
C PHE A 79 6.33 -8.20 -11.98
N LEU A 80 6.23 -6.89 -12.22
CA LEU A 80 6.72 -6.27 -13.46
C LEU A 80 8.22 -6.40 -13.64
N ASN A 81 8.96 -6.23 -12.53
CA ASN A 81 10.41 -6.33 -12.56
C ASN A 81 10.88 -7.75 -12.90
N THR A 82 10.20 -8.78 -12.38
CA THR A 82 10.49 -10.17 -12.70
C THR A 82 10.27 -10.44 -14.19
N LEU A 83 9.14 -10.00 -14.73
CA LEU A 83 8.86 -10.13 -16.17
C LEU A 83 9.89 -9.37 -17.02
N TYR A 84 10.22 -8.14 -16.63
CA TYR A 84 11.19 -7.34 -17.36
C TYR A 84 12.59 -7.98 -17.37
N LEU A 85 13.09 -8.43 -16.21
CA LEU A 85 14.44 -9.03 -16.13
C LEU A 85 14.53 -10.38 -16.81
N GLN A 86 13.49 -11.22 -16.72
CA GLN A 86 13.53 -12.56 -17.31
C GLN A 86 13.10 -12.57 -18.80
N ASP A 87 11.97 -11.95 -19.15
CA ASP A 87 11.40 -12.05 -20.48
C ASP A 87 11.94 -11.01 -21.46
N VAL A 88 12.29 -9.79 -20.98
CA VAL A 88 12.84 -8.73 -21.84
C VAL A 88 14.37 -8.78 -21.86
N ARG A 89 15.00 -8.95 -20.68
CA ARG A 89 16.47 -8.94 -20.54
C ARG A 89 17.09 -10.35 -20.67
N GLY A 90 16.29 -11.41 -20.69
CA GLY A 90 16.74 -12.79 -20.84
C GLY A 90 17.56 -13.33 -19.67
N LEU A 91 17.46 -12.73 -18.48
CA LEU A 91 18.20 -13.17 -17.31
C LEU A 91 17.61 -14.47 -16.75
N SER A 92 18.48 -15.32 -16.21
CA SER A 92 18.02 -16.46 -15.40
C SER A 92 17.29 -15.96 -14.15
N ALA A 93 16.45 -16.82 -13.54
CA ALA A 93 15.76 -16.47 -12.30
C ALA A 93 16.74 -16.09 -11.18
N LEU A 94 17.92 -16.74 -11.14
CA LEU A 94 18.98 -16.42 -10.17
C LEU A 94 19.57 -15.03 -10.44
N ASP A 95 19.93 -14.71 -11.67
CA ASP A 95 20.55 -13.42 -12.01
C ASP A 95 19.55 -12.27 -11.83
N ALA A 96 18.27 -12.48 -12.15
CA ALA A 96 17.20 -11.53 -11.89
C ALA A 96 17.06 -11.28 -10.36
N GLY A 97 17.09 -12.34 -9.55
CA GLY A 97 17.09 -12.24 -8.09
C GLY A 97 18.32 -11.48 -7.55
N LEU A 98 19.50 -11.77 -8.05
CA LEU A 98 20.74 -11.07 -7.68
C LEU A 98 20.70 -9.58 -8.06
N THR A 99 20.12 -9.25 -9.21
CA THR A 99 19.96 -7.86 -9.66
C THR A 99 19.05 -7.05 -8.73
N THR A 100 18.10 -7.71 -8.06
CA THR A 100 17.17 -7.06 -7.09
C THR A 100 17.72 -6.98 -5.66
N LEU A 101 18.85 -7.62 -5.36
CA LEU A 101 19.46 -7.59 -4.01
C LEU A 101 19.67 -6.19 -3.43
N PRO A 102 20.10 -5.16 -4.20
CA PRO A 102 20.25 -3.81 -3.67
C PRO A 102 18.96 -3.26 -3.06
N MET A 103 17.79 -3.55 -3.67
CA MET A 103 16.49 -3.18 -3.12
C MET A 103 16.21 -3.88 -1.78
N ALA A 104 16.44 -5.19 -1.73
CA ALA A 104 16.24 -5.98 -0.51
C ALA A 104 17.17 -5.52 0.62
N ALA A 105 18.45 -5.26 0.31
CA ALA A 105 19.42 -4.77 1.27
C ALA A 105 19.01 -3.42 1.88
N MET A 106 18.60 -2.46 1.04
CA MET A 106 18.11 -1.16 1.52
C MET A 106 16.86 -1.30 2.38
N THR A 107 15.93 -2.19 2.01
CA THR A 107 14.73 -2.46 2.80
C THR A 107 15.08 -2.99 4.19
N VAL A 108 15.99 -3.96 4.28
CA VAL A 108 16.42 -4.56 5.56
C VAL A 108 17.13 -3.53 6.43
N VAL A 109 18.05 -2.75 5.86
CA VAL A 109 18.85 -1.75 6.60
C VAL A 109 17.99 -0.59 7.09
N LEU A 110 17.06 -0.11 6.26
CA LEU A 110 16.29 1.10 6.58
C LEU A 110 15.02 0.83 7.40
N SER A 111 14.55 -0.40 7.49
CA SER A 111 13.39 -0.74 8.32
C SER A 111 13.62 -0.45 9.82
N PRO A 112 14.75 -0.87 10.45
CA PRO A 112 15.08 -0.47 11.82
C PRO A 112 15.31 1.05 11.97
N VAL A 113 15.97 1.67 10.98
CA VAL A 113 16.18 3.13 10.98
C VAL A 113 14.84 3.88 10.99
N SER A 114 13.88 3.41 10.18
CA SER A 114 12.51 3.95 10.18
C SER A 114 11.86 3.81 11.56
N GLY A 115 11.99 2.66 12.22
CA GLY A 115 11.48 2.45 13.57
C GLY A 115 12.06 3.47 14.57
N TRP A 116 13.36 3.71 14.50
CA TRP A 116 14.04 4.71 15.31
C TRP A 116 13.55 6.15 15.00
N ILE A 117 13.40 6.50 13.72
CA ILE A 117 12.86 7.81 13.29
C ILE A 117 11.44 8.00 13.85
N VAL A 118 10.58 6.99 13.69
CA VAL A 118 9.20 7.04 14.18
C VAL A 118 9.14 7.20 15.69
N GLY A 119 9.98 6.47 16.44
CA GLY A 119 10.05 6.56 17.90
C GLY A 119 10.53 7.93 18.42
N ARG A 120 11.40 8.62 17.67
CA ARG A 120 12.00 9.89 18.10
C ARG A 120 11.31 11.13 17.53
N PHE A 121 10.86 11.08 16.29
CA PHE A 121 10.34 12.24 15.53
C PHE A 121 8.89 12.05 15.05
N GLY A 122 8.27 10.91 15.39
CA GLY A 122 6.94 10.56 14.92
C GLY A 122 6.94 10.00 13.50
N ALA A 123 5.75 9.61 13.01
CA ALA A 123 5.57 8.93 11.73
C ALA A 123 5.84 9.82 10.51
N ARG A 124 5.68 11.14 10.64
CA ARG A 124 5.69 12.09 9.52
C ARG A 124 6.96 12.06 8.68
N PRO A 125 8.19 12.21 9.26
CA PRO A 125 9.41 12.24 8.46
C PRO A 125 9.61 10.94 7.66
N SER A 126 9.35 9.79 8.29
CA SER A 126 9.50 8.49 7.66
C SER A 126 8.52 8.28 6.52
N LEU A 127 7.24 8.69 6.67
CA LEU A 127 6.23 8.60 5.61
C LEU A 127 6.56 9.51 4.42
N LEU A 128 7.04 10.74 4.67
CA LEU A 128 7.40 11.67 3.60
C LEU A 128 8.61 11.17 2.80
N LEU A 129 9.66 10.74 3.49
CA LEU A 129 10.84 10.17 2.85
C LEU A 129 10.49 8.91 2.05
N SER A 130 9.68 8.02 2.64
CA SER A 130 9.21 6.80 1.97
C SER A 130 8.40 7.11 0.72
N GLY A 131 7.34 7.93 0.84
CA GLY A 131 6.47 8.26 -0.29
C GLY A 131 7.24 8.96 -1.42
N THR A 132 8.16 9.86 -1.08
CA THR A 132 9.03 10.53 -2.06
C THR A 132 9.94 9.54 -2.77
N ALA A 133 10.63 8.67 -2.02
CA ALA A 133 11.56 7.69 -2.59
C ALA A 133 10.81 6.68 -3.48
N LEU A 134 9.66 6.17 -3.04
CA LEU A 134 8.82 5.26 -3.84
C LEU A 134 8.35 5.94 -5.13
N THR A 135 7.90 7.20 -5.05
CA THR A 135 7.43 7.96 -6.23
C THR A 135 8.57 8.21 -7.22
N VAL A 136 9.74 8.65 -6.74
CA VAL A 136 10.91 8.90 -7.60
C VAL A 136 11.34 7.61 -8.29
N SER A 137 11.46 6.52 -7.54
CA SER A 137 11.84 5.22 -8.13
C SER A 137 10.82 4.74 -9.16
N ALA A 138 9.53 4.82 -8.86
CA ALA A 138 8.48 4.42 -9.78
C ALA A 138 8.51 5.26 -11.07
N LEU A 139 8.70 6.58 -10.97
CA LEU A 139 8.88 7.48 -12.12
C LEU A 139 10.11 7.11 -12.96
N MET A 140 11.22 6.75 -12.34
CA MET A 140 12.42 6.31 -13.08
C MET A 140 12.15 5.07 -13.94
N LEU A 141 11.17 4.24 -13.52
CA LEU A 141 10.83 2.99 -14.21
C LEU A 141 9.68 3.13 -15.23
N THR A 142 8.98 4.27 -15.27
CA THR A 142 7.91 4.51 -16.28
C THR A 142 8.41 4.55 -17.71
N GLY A 143 9.69 4.84 -17.90
CA GLY A 143 10.35 4.92 -19.23
C GLY A 143 11.27 3.74 -19.51
N LEU A 144 11.05 2.55 -18.92
CA LEU A 144 11.86 1.37 -19.18
C LEU A 144 11.83 0.96 -20.65
N THR A 145 13.02 0.65 -21.18
CA THR A 145 13.25 0.09 -22.52
C THR A 145 14.07 -1.20 -22.40
N ASP A 146 14.15 -1.96 -23.47
CA ASP A 146 15.01 -3.15 -23.58
C ASP A 146 16.50 -2.85 -23.42
N THR A 147 16.91 -1.61 -23.68
CA THR A 147 18.31 -1.12 -23.61
C THR A 147 18.65 -0.31 -22.36
N THR A 148 17.71 -0.16 -21.40
CA THR A 148 17.95 0.60 -20.16
C THR A 148 19.19 0.08 -19.42
N SER A 149 20.10 0.98 -19.02
CA SER A 149 21.35 0.59 -18.38
C SER A 149 21.14 -0.06 -17.02
N TYR A 150 21.98 -1.03 -16.66
CA TYR A 150 21.90 -1.67 -15.33
C TYR A 150 22.13 -0.69 -14.19
N ASN A 151 22.97 0.34 -14.38
CA ASN A 151 23.19 1.37 -13.37
C ASN A 151 21.90 2.14 -13.05
N TRP A 152 21.07 2.42 -14.06
CA TRP A 152 19.76 3.05 -13.88
C TRP A 152 18.80 2.15 -13.11
N LEU A 153 18.77 0.85 -13.44
CA LEU A 153 17.96 -0.13 -12.73
C LEU A 153 18.37 -0.26 -11.26
N ILE A 154 19.69 -0.42 -11.01
CA ILE A 154 20.22 -0.53 -9.65
C ILE A 154 19.91 0.74 -8.84
N ALA A 155 20.09 1.92 -9.42
CA ALA A 155 19.75 3.18 -8.76
C ALA A 155 18.26 3.24 -8.39
N SER A 156 17.37 2.87 -9.31
CA SER A 156 15.93 2.83 -9.03
C SER A 156 15.59 1.79 -7.95
N TYR A 157 16.25 0.63 -7.92
CA TYR A 157 16.03 -0.40 -6.89
C TYR A 157 16.51 0.04 -5.51
N VAL A 158 17.65 0.71 -5.43
CA VAL A 158 18.15 1.30 -4.17
C VAL A 158 17.16 2.33 -3.64
N ILE A 159 16.66 3.22 -4.49
CA ILE A 159 15.69 4.24 -4.11
C ILE A 159 14.36 3.59 -3.71
N PHE A 160 13.88 2.58 -4.46
CA PHE A 160 12.65 1.85 -4.12
C PHE A 160 12.77 1.13 -2.76
N GLY A 161 13.87 0.41 -2.55
CA GLY A 161 14.16 -0.28 -1.29
C GLY A 161 14.26 0.68 -0.11
N THR A 162 14.85 1.86 -0.33
CA THR A 162 14.85 2.96 0.66
C THR A 162 13.43 3.36 1.04
N GLY A 163 12.58 3.63 0.06
CA GLY A 163 11.19 4.00 0.30
C GLY A 163 10.41 2.88 0.99
N PHE A 164 10.53 1.64 0.52
CA PHE A 164 9.80 0.52 1.09
C PHE A 164 10.29 0.12 2.49
N GLY A 165 11.57 0.24 2.77
CA GLY A 165 12.14 0.05 4.11
C GLY A 165 11.61 1.08 5.12
N LEU A 166 11.37 2.31 4.66
CA LEU A 166 10.89 3.39 5.53
C LEU A 166 9.37 3.37 5.77
N VAL A 167 8.56 2.66 4.98
CA VAL A 167 7.08 2.77 5.05
C VAL A 167 6.44 1.92 6.14
N ASN A 168 7.01 0.76 6.48
CA ASN A 168 6.35 -0.25 7.34
C ASN A 168 6.13 0.20 8.80
N PRO A 169 7.14 0.69 9.54
CA PRO A 169 6.98 1.13 10.92
C PRO A 169 5.96 2.27 11.07
N PRO A 170 5.98 3.34 10.23
CA PRO A 170 5.01 4.41 10.37
C PRO A 170 3.58 4.00 10.05
N ILE A 171 3.32 3.05 9.14
CA ILE A 171 1.97 2.52 8.89
C ILE A 171 1.36 2.00 10.20
N THR A 172 2.08 1.11 10.88
CA THR A 172 1.59 0.50 12.12
C THR A 172 1.46 1.53 13.23
N ASN A 173 2.44 2.44 13.39
CA ASN A 173 2.39 3.50 14.37
C ASN A 173 1.19 4.43 14.14
N THR A 174 0.96 4.89 12.91
CA THR A 174 -0.15 5.78 12.57
C THR A 174 -1.51 5.10 12.76
N ALA A 175 -1.62 3.82 12.45
CA ALA A 175 -2.84 3.04 12.69
C ALA A 175 -3.15 2.94 14.19
N ILE A 176 -2.15 2.64 15.02
CA ILE A 176 -2.31 2.53 16.48
C ILE A 176 -2.63 3.89 17.11
N THR A 177 -1.94 4.96 16.69
CA THR A 177 -2.20 6.31 17.18
C THR A 177 -3.64 6.77 16.91
N GLY A 178 -4.25 6.27 15.84
CA GLY A 178 -5.64 6.58 15.48
C GLY A 178 -6.70 5.82 16.27
N MET A 179 -6.31 4.97 17.25
CA MET A 179 -7.23 4.10 18.02
C MET A 179 -6.94 4.14 19.52
N PRO A 180 -7.95 3.80 20.37
CA PRO A 180 -7.74 3.64 21.82
C PRO A 180 -6.67 2.57 22.09
N PRO A 181 -5.81 2.75 23.12
CA PRO A 181 -4.75 1.80 23.47
C PRO A 181 -5.23 0.37 23.68
N ALA A 182 -6.44 0.18 24.21
CA ALA A 182 -7.05 -1.12 24.41
C ALA A 182 -7.30 -1.87 23.07
N GLN A 183 -7.36 -1.18 21.95
CA GLN A 183 -7.61 -1.73 20.64
C GLN A 183 -6.38 -1.71 19.70
N ALA A 184 -5.19 -1.43 20.24
CA ALA A 184 -3.95 -1.43 19.48
C ALA A 184 -3.70 -2.74 18.72
N GLY A 185 -4.09 -3.89 19.30
CA GLY A 185 -4.01 -5.19 18.63
C GLY A 185 -4.90 -5.28 17.39
N VAL A 186 -6.12 -4.74 17.47
CA VAL A 186 -7.06 -4.67 16.33
C VAL A 186 -6.51 -3.77 15.24
N ALA A 187 -5.96 -2.60 15.59
CA ALA A 187 -5.31 -1.69 14.64
C ALA A 187 -4.16 -2.37 13.89
N ALA A 188 -3.30 -3.09 14.61
CA ALA A 188 -2.19 -3.84 14.01
C ALA A 188 -2.68 -4.97 13.09
N ALA A 189 -3.75 -5.68 13.47
CA ALA A 189 -4.35 -6.73 12.65
C ALA A 189 -4.96 -6.16 11.35
N ILE A 190 -5.65 -5.02 11.42
CA ILE A 190 -6.21 -4.34 10.24
C ILE A 190 -5.08 -3.87 9.34
N ALA A 191 -4.02 -3.26 9.87
CA ALA A 191 -2.86 -2.85 9.09
C ALA A 191 -2.20 -4.06 8.39
N SER A 192 -2.09 -5.21 9.07
CA SER A 192 -1.56 -6.44 8.48
C SER A 192 -2.45 -6.98 7.36
N THR A 193 -3.77 -7.02 7.58
CA THR A 193 -4.74 -7.44 6.55
C THR A 193 -4.71 -6.50 5.36
N SER A 194 -4.59 -5.18 5.59
CA SER A 194 -4.50 -4.18 4.52
C SER A 194 -3.26 -4.38 3.63
N ARG A 195 -2.12 -4.76 4.23
CA ARG A 195 -0.91 -5.14 3.47
C ARG A 195 -1.19 -6.34 2.56
N GLN A 196 -1.86 -7.37 3.08
CA GLN A 196 -2.18 -8.57 2.31
C GLN A 196 -3.17 -8.28 1.17
N VAL A 197 -4.20 -7.48 1.46
CA VAL A 197 -5.14 -6.99 0.43
C VAL A 197 -4.41 -6.22 -0.66
N GLY A 198 -3.54 -5.28 -0.26
CA GLY A 198 -2.72 -4.50 -1.17
C GLY A 198 -1.86 -5.39 -2.07
N SER A 199 -1.14 -6.35 -1.49
CA SER A 199 -0.30 -7.28 -2.26
C SER A 199 -1.10 -8.07 -3.29
N SER A 200 -2.24 -8.61 -2.92
CA SER A 200 -3.10 -9.39 -3.83
C SER A 200 -3.66 -8.54 -4.96
N LEU A 201 -4.21 -7.36 -4.64
CA LEU A 201 -4.76 -6.44 -5.62
C LEU A 201 -3.67 -5.85 -6.53
N GLY A 202 -2.49 -5.56 -5.99
CA GLY A 202 -1.37 -5.04 -6.75
C GLY A 202 -0.95 -5.96 -7.88
N ILE A 203 -0.75 -7.25 -7.59
CA ILE A 203 -0.41 -8.25 -8.61
C ILE A 203 -1.54 -8.36 -9.64
N ALA A 204 -2.80 -8.43 -9.21
CA ALA A 204 -3.94 -8.60 -10.10
C ALA A 204 -4.11 -7.42 -11.05
N VAL A 205 -4.19 -6.19 -10.51
CA VAL A 205 -4.46 -4.98 -11.30
C VAL A 205 -3.27 -4.62 -12.20
N ILE A 206 -2.05 -4.62 -11.64
CA ILE A 206 -0.84 -4.25 -12.37
C ILE A 206 -0.49 -5.33 -13.39
N GLY A 207 -0.69 -6.62 -13.04
CA GLY A 207 -0.51 -7.73 -13.95
C GLY A 207 -1.43 -7.62 -15.17
N VAL A 208 -2.72 -7.37 -14.95
CA VAL A 208 -3.68 -7.17 -16.05
C VAL A 208 -3.32 -5.94 -16.88
N ALA A 209 -2.98 -4.81 -16.25
CA ALA A 209 -2.61 -3.59 -16.97
C ALA A 209 -1.37 -3.78 -17.85
N ALA A 210 -0.39 -4.55 -17.37
CA ALA A 210 0.84 -4.84 -18.11
C ALA A 210 0.64 -5.84 -19.25
N THR A 211 -0.28 -6.79 -19.09
CA THR A 211 -0.47 -7.88 -20.09
C THR A 211 -1.53 -7.56 -21.13
N SER A 212 -2.53 -6.72 -20.80
CA SER A 212 -3.64 -6.37 -21.70
C SER A 212 -3.21 -5.58 -22.95
N GLY A 213 -2.06 -4.91 -22.91
CA GLY A 213 -1.50 -4.11 -24.00
C GLY A 213 -0.59 -4.90 -24.96
N ILE A 214 -0.31 -6.17 -24.67
CA ILE A 214 0.63 -6.97 -25.49
C ILE A 214 -0.04 -7.39 -26.79
N ARG A 215 0.45 -6.83 -27.91
CA ARG A 215 0.10 -7.26 -29.26
C ARG A 215 1.35 -7.86 -29.92
N GLY A 216 1.40 -9.18 -30.11
CA GLY A 216 2.54 -9.87 -30.72
C GLY A 216 3.43 -10.63 -29.73
N SER A 217 4.74 -10.72 -29.96
CA SER A 217 5.65 -11.47 -29.08
C SER A 217 5.84 -10.75 -27.75
N LEU A 218 5.82 -11.50 -26.65
CA LEU A 218 6.02 -11.02 -25.29
C LEU A 218 7.30 -10.16 -25.16
N ALA A 219 8.40 -10.59 -25.74
CA ALA A 219 9.70 -9.94 -25.59
C ALA A 219 9.77 -8.48 -26.13
N HIS A 220 9.06 -8.16 -27.21
CA HIS A 220 9.08 -6.82 -27.83
C HIS A 220 7.92 -5.92 -27.37
N GLY A 221 6.81 -6.52 -26.92
CA GLY A 221 5.62 -5.77 -26.47
C GLY A 221 5.61 -5.44 -24.98
N LEU A 222 6.31 -6.24 -24.16
CA LEU A 222 6.21 -6.17 -22.70
C LEU A 222 6.82 -4.88 -22.13
N ALA A 223 7.92 -4.38 -22.68
CA ALA A 223 8.53 -3.13 -22.20
C ALA A 223 7.54 -1.97 -22.31
N HIS A 224 6.89 -1.81 -23.47
CA HIS A 224 5.86 -0.78 -23.68
C HIS A 224 4.55 -1.05 -22.92
N ALA A 225 4.09 -2.29 -22.89
CA ALA A 225 2.87 -2.65 -22.17
C ALA A 225 3.01 -2.45 -20.64
N SER A 226 4.21 -2.65 -20.09
CA SER A 226 4.49 -2.45 -18.67
C SER A 226 4.39 -0.97 -18.22
N HIS A 227 4.47 0.00 -19.13
CA HIS A 227 4.38 1.41 -18.78
C HIS A 227 3.09 1.75 -18.02
N ALA A 228 1.95 1.17 -18.41
CA ALA A 228 0.69 1.34 -17.68
C ALA A 228 0.80 0.85 -16.23
N GLY A 229 1.42 -0.30 -16.01
CA GLY A 229 1.67 -0.83 -14.68
C GLY A 229 2.61 0.04 -13.84
N TRP A 230 3.67 0.59 -14.43
CA TRP A 230 4.57 1.54 -13.75
C TRP A 230 3.87 2.85 -13.37
N TRP A 231 2.95 3.35 -14.19
CA TRP A 231 2.13 4.50 -13.85
C TRP A 231 1.16 4.22 -12.70
N ILE A 232 0.60 3.01 -12.61
CA ILE A 232 -0.23 2.59 -11.47
C ILE A 232 0.62 2.55 -10.20
N ILE A 233 1.85 1.98 -10.25
CA ILE A 233 2.78 1.96 -9.12
C ILE A 233 3.14 3.37 -8.69
N THR A 234 3.37 4.27 -9.64
CA THR A 234 3.61 5.70 -9.36
C THR A 234 2.40 6.32 -8.65
N GLY A 235 1.20 6.06 -9.14
CA GLY A 235 -0.05 6.51 -8.48
C GLY A 235 -0.17 6.02 -7.05
N CYS A 236 0.08 4.74 -6.81
CA CYS A 236 0.11 4.16 -5.46
C CYS A 236 1.15 4.86 -4.56
N SER A 237 2.34 5.15 -5.10
CA SER A 237 3.42 5.83 -4.37
C SER A 237 3.07 7.27 -4.02
N VAL A 238 2.42 8.01 -4.94
CA VAL A 238 1.89 9.34 -4.70
C VAL A 238 0.81 9.33 -3.63
N VAL A 239 -0.06 8.32 -3.61
CA VAL A 239 -1.06 8.15 -2.54
C VAL A 239 -0.38 7.99 -1.19
N VAL A 240 0.71 7.20 -1.09
CA VAL A 240 1.50 7.07 0.14
C VAL A 240 2.06 8.42 0.58
N LEU A 241 2.61 9.22 -0.35
CA LEU A 241 3.16 10.53 -0.05
C LEU A 241 2.08 11.51 0.42
N VAL A 242 1.00 11.64 -0.32
CA VAL A 242 -0.10 12.57 -0.02
C VAL A 242 -0.77 12.21 1.31
N LEU A 243 -1.09 10.93 1.52
CA LEU A 243 -1.67 10.50 2.78
C LEU A 243 -0.67 10.57 3.94
N GLY A 244 0.63 10.41 3.69
CA GLY A 244 1.66 10.66 4.68
C GLY A 244 1.63 12.09 5.20
N ILE A 245 1.38 13.08 4.33
CA ILE A 245 1.20 14.48 4.72
C ILE A 245 -0.10 14.68 5.49
N VAL A 246 -1.20 14.16 4.97
CA VAL A 246 -2.55 14.36 5.51
C VAL A 246 -2.71 13.72 6.89
N THR A 247 -2.36 12.44 7.03
CA THR A 247 -2.57 11.65 8.26
C THR A 247 -1.74 12.13 9.45
N THR A 248 -0.64 12.82 9.17
CA THR A 248 0.27 13.34 10.19
C THR A 248 0.06 14.85 10.46
N SER A 249 -0.99 15.43 9.91
CA SER A 249 -1.35 16.82 10.13
C SER A 249 -2.02 17.03 11.50
N PRO A 250 -1.92 18.24 12.11
CA PRO A 250 -2.60 18.54 13.37
C PRO A 250 -4.13 18.38 13.29
N TRP A 251 -4.71 18.62 12.12
CA TRP A 251 -6.13 18.39 11.88
C TRP A 251 -6.50 16.90 11.94
N ALA A 252 -5.71 16.04 11.31
CA ALA A 252 -5.93 14.60 11.33
C ALA A 252 -5.87 14.03 12.77
N LEU A 253 -4.91 14.49 13.57
CA LEU A 253 -4.79 14.05 14.96
C LEU A 253 -6.02 14.41 15.81
N ARG A 254 -6.62 15.59 15.60
CA ARG A 254 -7.89 15.95 16.25
C ARG A 254 -9.06 15.02 15.88
N THR A 255 -9.08 14.49 14.67
CA THR A 255 -10.11 13.50 14.29
C THR A 255 -9.92 12.17 15.02
N ALA A 256 -8.69 11.80 15.37
CA ALA A 256 -8.40 10.64 16.19
C ALA A 256 -8.90 10.84 17.62
N ASP A 257 -8.62 12.01 18.24
CA ASP A 257 -9.08 12.33 19.58
C ASP A 257 -10.61 12.28 19.66
N ALA A 258 -11.30 12.88 18.69
CA ALA A 258 -12.77 12.85 18.62
C ALA A 258 -13.32 11.42 18.40
N ALA A 259 -12.68 10.60 17.59
CA ALA A 259 -13.08 9.19 17.36
C ALA A 259 -12.84 8.32 18.60
N ASN A 260 -11.86 8.68 19.43
CA ASN A 260 -11.51 7.96 20.66
C ASN A 260 -12.34 8.38 21.87
N GLY A 261 -13.25 9.37 21.73
CA GLY A 261 -14.08 9.89 22.83
C GLY A 261 -13.26 10.68 23.87
N VAL A 262 -12.08 11.13 23.49
CA VAL A 262 -11.33 12.08 24.31
C VAL A 262 -11.92 13.47 24.03
N ASP A 263 -12.94 13.83 24.81
CA ASP A 263 -13.46 15.19 24.80
C ASP A 263 -12.30 16.16 25.05
N ALA A 264 -12.32 17.30 24.32
CA ALA A 264 -11.35 18.36 24.55
C ALA A 264 -11.33 18.69 26.05
N PRO A 265 -10.13 18.77 26.68
CA PRO A 265 -10.07 19.05 28.11
C PRO A 265 -10.92 20.28 28.42
N ASP A 266 -11.85 20.12 29.37
CA ASP A 266 -12.78 21.14 29.85
C ASP A 266 -12.02 22.45 30.00
N PRO A 267 -12.47 23.58 29.39
CA PRO A 267 -11.84 24.87 29.55
C PRO A 267 -11.63 25.27 31.04
N ALA A 268 -12.45 24.73 31.94
CA ALA A 268 -12.27 24.90 33.39
C ALA A 268 -11.00 24.22 33.92
N SER A 269 -10.59 23.08 33.38
CA SER A 269 -9.35 22.39 33.80
C SER A 269 -8.07 23.11 33.37
N ARG A 270 -8.12 23.90 32.26
CA ARG A 270 -7.01 24.74 31.82
C ARG A 270 -6.81 25.98 32.73
N GLN A 271 -7.88 26.51 33.34
CA GLN A 271 -7.79 27.60 34.27
C GLN A 271 -7.17 27.21 35.62
N ILE A 272 -7.42 25.99 36.08
CA ILE A 272 -6.85 25.47 37.33
C ILE A 272 -5.33 25.19 37.18
N ALA A 273 -4.88 24.69 36.02
CA ALA A 273 -3.45 24.46 35.76
C ALA A 273 -2.64 25.76 35.51
N ALA A 274 -3.29 26.86 35.20
CA ALA A 274 -2.64 28.18 35.02
C ALA A 274 -2.54 29.01 36.30
N THR A 275 -3.17 28.51 37.39
CA THR A 275 -3.22 29.23 38.70
C THR A 275 -2.46 28.49 39.81
N THR A 276 -1.82 27.37 39.49
CA THR A 276 -0.84 26.64 40.33
C THR A 276 0.57 26.78 39.77
#